data_c83d5190691ca2da14d6d202f788f3cc
#
_entry.id   c83d5190691ca2da14d6d202f788f3cc
#
_cell.length_a   1.000
_cell.length_b   1.000
_cell.length_c   1.000
_cell.angle_alpha   90.00
_cell.angle_beta   90.00
_cell.angle_gamma   90.00
#
_symmetry.space_group_name_H-M   'P 1'
#
loop_
_entity.id
_entity.type
_entity.pdbx_description
1 polymer ?
#
loop_
_entity_poly.entity_id
_entity_poly.type
_entity_poly.pdbx_seq_one_letter_code
_entity_poly.pdbx_strand_id
1 'polypeptide(L)'
;GVTGHRPNRLHPNTRSLVEALGSILRQIQADVLASCTARAGERSPRLVLVSSLAEGVDRMAARCALDLGYGLQVPLPFPREEYAADFTGPESLAEFHDLLARADSIFELEASPPHRDFAYRAAGHIVLRQCDLLLAVWDGEPSGGIGGTSELIDVAEEAGRAVLCMEAIAPHALTFGNHTDPLDGVRELIGATLADSAGPSADVKKRYIEEKWPRRIATTSHTVLRLLGEHRWTRASAPKPDAFPELESHLLTRYFRWVDALAVRYGEKSRSAAMRMQLLALGAVVSAILILPFEEHHLWLQFFSFCEVVCIIWLLLEAVRSTRSDWHARWIIYRSLSERLRCLDFLGPLTESIPGPLGGGGINRQGSAREFSASFVQAVTREYGLAPAQVDTNFLGRRAQALASVISSQAAFQHRVAHRYESVEKALQRAGILLFVGAVVLCLLDVFRAITPELSERMNAHGFSGVRVATAAAIVPALGAALAGLAAQGEYKRLAKRAEAMSKTLEHLLVDLRSHAKPSLRTLQTLSAQLAEVLTSEVQEWQVLVASKPPTLPT
;
A
#
# COMPACT_ATOMS: atom_id res chain seq x y z
N GLY A 1 18.16 -16.74 3.86
CA GLY A 1 17.89 -18.06 3.24
C GLY A 1 19.16 -18.83 2.99
N VAL A 2 19.06 -20.12 2.88
CA VAL A 2 20.19 -20.97 2.51
C VAL A 2 19.80 -21.98 1.43
N THR A 3 20.73 -22.25 0.54
CA THR A 3 20.67 -23.34 -0.45
C THR A 3 22.07 -23.89 -0.68
N GLY A 4 22.18 -25.16 -1.02
CA GLY A 4 23.46 -25.72 -1.35
C GLY A 4 23.41 -27.20 -1.70
N HIS A 5 24.57 -27.76 -1.95
CA HIS A 5 24.70 -29.15 -2.42
C HIS A 5 24.33 -30.19 -1.37
N ARG A 6 23.81 -31.30 -1.85
CA ARG A 6 23.65 -32.54 -1.08
C ARG A 6 25.00 -33.19 -0.84
N PRO A 7 25.13 -34.14 0.10
CA PRO A 7 26.40 -34.77 0.47
C PRO A 7 27.17 -35.39 -0.70
N ASN A 8 26.50 -35.89 -1.74
CA ASN A 8 27.10 -36.51 -2.92
C ASN A 8 27.90 -35.53 -3.80
N ARG A 9 27.72 -34.22 -3.64
CA ARG A 9 28.48 -33.15 -4.33
C ARG A 9 29.38 -32.35 -3.37
N LEU A 10 29.55 -32.81 -2.14
CA LEU A 10 30.40 -32.20 -1.14
C LEU A 10 31.63 -33.07 -0.90
N HIS A 11 32.73 -32.46 -0.46
CA HIS A 11 33.89 -33.21 0.00
C HIS A 11 33.52 -34.09 1.21
N PRO A 12 34.01 -35.33 1.32
CA PRO A 12 33.69 -36.20 2.46
C PRO A 12 34.00 -35.59 3.83
N ASN A 13 35.06 -34.77 3.91
CA ASN A 13 35.37 -34.00 5.10
C ASN A 13 34.73 -32.61 4.99
N THR A 14 33.58 -32.45 5.60
CA THR A 14 32.79 -31.18 5.61
C THR A 14 33.15 -30.25 6.77
N ARG A 15 34.15 -30.56 7.58
CA ARG A 15 34.51 -29.78 8.77
C ARG A 15 34.84 -28.31 8.44
N SER A 16 35.69 -28.09 7.43
CA SER A 16 36.07 -26.75 6.99
C SER A 16 34.86 -25.94 6.48
N LEU A 17 33.94 -26.62 5.78
CA LEU A 17 32.70 -26.00 5.30
C LEU A 17 31.78 -25.57 6.46
N VAL A 18 31.61 -26.41 7.47
CA VAL A 18 30.81 -26.09 8.68
C VAL A 18 31.44 -24.92 9.44
N GLU A 19 32.78 -24.91 9.59
CA GLU A 19 33.50 -23.80 10.22
C GLU A 19 33.34 -22.49 9.43
N ALA A 20 33.39 -22.52 8.08
CA ALA A 20 33.19 -21.38 7.21
C ALA A 20 31.72 -20.85 7.31
N LEU A 21 30.73 -21.74 7.23
CA LEU A 21 29.32 -21.39 7.41
C LEU A 21 29.08 -20.73 8.79
N GLY A 22 29.59 -21.32 9.86
CA GLY A 22 29.47 -20.76 11.21
C GLY A 22 30.18 -19.41 11.34
N SER A 23 31.32 -19.20 10.67
CA SER A 23 32.01 -17.90 10.66
C SER A 23 31.20 -16.83 9.97
N ILE A 24 30.62 -17.10 8.78
CA ILE A 24 29.79 -16.16 8.04
C ILE A 24 28.53 -15.78 8.82
N LEU A 25 27.81 -16.76 9.35
CA LEU A 25 26.60 -16.49 10.15
C LEU A 25 26.91 -15.67 11.40
N ARG A 26 28.05 -15.92 12.06
CA ARG A 26 28.51 -15.12 13.19
C ARG A 26 28.87 -13.69 12.78
N GLN A 27 29.51 -13.51 11.62
CA GLN A 27 29.83 -12.19 11.10
C GLN A 27 28.56 -11.41 10.77
N ILE A 28 27.57 -12.01 10.09
CA ILE A 28 26.26 -11.40 9.81
C ILE A 28 25.59 -10.99 11.12
N GLN A 29 25.61 -11.83 12.15
CA GLN A 29 25.05 -11.51 13.46
C GLN A 29 25.75 -10.30 14.10
N ALA A 30 27.08 -10.27 14.04
CA ALA A 30 27.87 -9.18 14.60
C ALA A 30 27.57 -7.85 13.88
N ASP A 31 27.48 -7.86 12.54
CA ASP A 31 27.20 -6.67 11.73
C ASP A 31 25.75 -6.15 11.96
N VAL A 32 24.78 -7.06 12.12
CA VAL A 32 23.40 -6.71 12.49
C VAL A 32 23.36 -6.08 13.89
N LEU A 33 24.01 -6.66 14.88
CA LEU A 33 24.08 -6.12 16.24
C LEU A 33 24.78 -4.77 16.27
N ALA A 34 25.88 -4.60 15.55
CA ALA A 34 26.59 -3.33 15.45
C ALA A 34 25.73 -2.23 14.83
N SER A 35 24.92 -2.57 13.82
CA SER A 35 23.99 -1.63 13.17
C SER A 35 22.83 -1.23 14.08
N CYS A 36 22.48 -2.05 15.07
CA CYS A 36 21.37 -1.81 16.01
C CYS A 36 21.80 -1.17 17.33
N THR A 37 23.03 -1.41 17.82
CA THR A 37 23.54 -0.82 19.09
C THR A 37 23.69 0.70 19.04
N ALA A 38 23.73 1.29 17.83
CA ALA A 38 23.66 2.74 17.67
C ALA A 38 22.32 3.37 18.13
N ARG A 39 21.32 2.54 18.55
CA ARG A 39 19.98 2.98 18.96
C ARG A 39 19.68 2.53 20.38
N ALA A 40 19.94 3.41 21.33
CA ALA A 40 19.59 3.17 22.73
C ALA A 40 18.08 2.99 22.90
N GLY A 41 17.63 1.81 23.32
CA GLY A 41 16.27 1.52 23.76
C GLY A 41 15.41 0.63 22.83
N GLU A 42 15.88 0.19 21.67
CA GLU A 42 15.16 -0.71 20.78
C GLU A 42 15.44 -2.20 21.10
N ARG A 43 14.44 -3.06 20.83
CA ARG A 43 14.61 -4.52 20.99
C ARG A 43 15.69 -5.01 20.01
N SER A 44 16.54 -5.92 20.47
CA SER A 44 17.52 -6.58 19.63
C SER A 44 16.82 -7.27 18.45
N PRO A 45 17.33 -7.11 17.21
CA PRO A 45 16.76 -7.76 16.05
C PRO A 45 16.89 -9.27 16.18
N ARG A 46 15.85 -9.98 15.77
CA ARG A 46 15.89 -11.44 15.69
C ARG A 46 16.33 -11.87 14.29
N LEU A 47 17.41 -12.61 14.21
CA LEU A 47 17.86 -13.25 12.98
C LEU A 47 17.11 -14.59 12.80
N VAL A 48 16.73 -14.88 11.57
CA VAL A 48 16.02 -16.12 11.21
C VAL A 48 16.69 -16.73 9.99
N LEU A 49 16.97 -18.03 10.05
CA LEU A 49 17.36 -18.81 8.89
C LEU A 49 16.13 -19.44 8.26
N VAL A 50 16.00 -19.35 6.93
CA VAL A 50 14.97 -20.04 6.15
C VAL A 50 15.64 -21.13 5.34
N SER A 51 15.26 -22.40 5.56
CA SER A 51 15.89 -23.56 4.94
C SER A 51 14.88 -24.69 4.74
N SER A 52 14.96 -25.37 3.60
CA SER A 52 14.16 -26.58 3.34
C SER A 52 14.71 -27.85 4.02
N LEU A 53 15.80 -27.75 4.77
CA LEU A 53 16.45 -28.85 5.49
C LEU A 53 16.83 -30.06 4.61
N ALA A 54 17.20 -29.80 3.36
CA ALA A 54 17.79 -30.85 2.53
C ALA A 54 19.10 -31.37 3.17
N GLU A 55 19.43 -32.66 2.94
CA GLU A 55 20.70 -33.19 3.42
C GLU A 55 21.88 -32.39 2.86
N GLY A 56 22.90 -32.18 3.68
CA GLY A 56 24.11 -31.43 3.31
C GLY A 56 24.09 -30.00 3.83
N VAL A 57 24.29 -29.01 2.96
CA VAL A 57 24.52 -27.61 3.32
C VAL A 57 23.36 -27.04 4.13
N ASP A 58 22.12 -27.30 3.74
CA ASP A 58 20.91 -26.76 4.38
C ASP A 58 20.88 -27.08 5.88
N ARG A 59 21.16 -28.36 6.24
CA ARG A 59 21.19 -28.79 7.64
C ARG A 59 22.42 -28.30 8.39
N MET A 60 23.59 -28.28 7.71
CA MET A 60 24.82 -27.72 8.31
C MET A 60 24.60 -26.24 8.70
N ALA A 61 24.04 -25.45 7.80
CA ALA A 61 23.73 -24.06 8.05
C ALA A 61 22.66 -23.91 9.15
N ALA A 62 21.62 -24.76 9.15
CA ALA A 62 20.56 -24.72 10.17
C ALA A 62 21.12 -25.00 11.57
N ARG A 63 22.02 -25.99 11.73
CA ARG A 63 22.69 -26.22 13.02
C ARG A 63 23.50 -25.03 13.46
N CYS A 64 24.38 -24.52 12.59
CA CYS A 64 25.20 -23.35 12.92
C CYS A 64 24.35 -22.15 13.31
N ALA A 65 23.25 -21.90 12.61
CA ALA A 65 22.35 -20.81 12.90
C ALA A 65 21.65 -20.97 14.27
N LEU A 66 21.11 -22.16 14.55
CA LEU A 66 20.47 -22.46 15.83
C LEU A 66 21.45 -22.37 17.01
N ASP A 67 22.70 -22.80 16.84
CA ASP A 67 23.76 -22.69 17.86
C ASP A 67 24.15 -21.22 18.15
N LEU A 68 23.97 -20.33 17.16
CA LEU A 68 24.15 -18.88 17.29
C LEU A 68 22.87 -18.15 17.80
N GLY A 69 21.78 -18.87 18.04
CA GLY A 69 20.53 -18.30 18.54
C GLY A 69 19.63 -17.70 17.46
N TYR A 70 19.84 -18.04 16.19
CA TYR A 70 18.89 -17.71 15.13
C TYR A 70 17.59 -18.48 15.32
N GLY A 71 16.47 -17.91 14.86
CA GLY A 71 15.25 -18.67 14.61
C GLY A 71 15.38 -19.53 13.35
N LEU A 72 14.50 -20.52 13.21
CA LEU A 72 14.48 -21.40 12.03
C LEU A 72 13.06 -21.47 11.46
N GLN A 73 12.93 -21.19 10.15
CA GLN A 73 11.69 -21.35 9.38
C GLN A 73 11.89 -22.36 8.26
N VAL A 74 10.98 -23.31 8.14
CA VAL A 74 11.18 -24.48 7.30
C VAL A 74 10.05 -24.66 6.28
N PRO A 75 10.24 -24.26 5.02
CA PRO A 75 9.38 -24.66 3.92
C PRO A 75 9.78 -26.05 3.42
N LEU A 76 8.93 -27.05 3.61
CA LEU A 76 9.15 -28.41 3.12
C LEU A 76 8.49 -28.61 1.75
N PRO A 77 9.17 -29.32 0.82
CA PRO A 77 8.61 -29.64 -0.51
C PRO A 77 7.44 -30.61 -0.47
N PHE A 78 7.32 -31.40 0.60
CA PHE A 78 6.30 -32.42 0.83
C PHE A 78 5.86 -32.42 2.29
N PRO A 79 4.77 -33.12 2.65
CA PRO A 79 4.49 -33.44 4.04
C PRO A 79 5.72 -34.11 4.68
N ARG A 80 5.97 -33.81 5.95
CA ARG A 80 7.20 -34.20 6.65
C ARG A 80 7.48 -35.70 6.61
N GLU A 81 6.44 -36.54 6.67
CA GLU A 81 6.56 -38.01 6.60
C GLU A 81 7.02 -38.47 5.22
N GLU A 82 6.54 -37.83 4.18
CA GLU A 82 6.95 -38.14 2.80
C GLU A 82 8.35 -37.63 2.51
N TYR A 83 8.69 -36.41 2.99
CA TYR A 83 10.02 -35.86 2.81
C TYR A 83 11.08 -36.65 3.60
N ALA A 84 10.70 -37.18 4.77
CA ALA A 84 11.57 -38.05 5.57
C ALA A 84 11.99 -39.34 4.83
N ALA A 85 11.18 -39.83 3.89
CA ALA A 85 11.48 -41.01 3.09
C ALA A 85 12.64 -40.77 2.07
N ASP A 86 13.02 -39.53 1.80
CA ASP A 86 14.18 -39.19 0.96
C ASP A 86 15.52 -39.40 1.69
N PHE A 87 15.52 -39.63 3.01
CA PHE A 87 16.71 -39.75 3.84
C PHE A 87 16.99 -41.19 4.17
N THR A 88 18.17 -41.67 3.77
CA THR A 88 18.50 -43.12 3.76
C THR A 88 19.15 -43.65 5.03
N GLY A 89 19.53 -42.76 5.96
CA GLY A 89 20.22 -43.15 7.19
C GLY A 89 19.43 -42.83 8.47
N PRO A 90 19.47 -43.71 9.50
CA PRO A 90 18.79 -43.42 10.76
C PRO A 90 19.32 -42.15 11.44
N GLU A 91 20.61 -41.85 11.30
CA GLU A 91 21.21 -40.61 11.81
C GLU A 91 20.73 -39.38 11.09
N SER A 92 20.62 -39.41 9.75
CA SER A 92 20.09 -38.34 8.92
C SER A 92 18.62 -38.09 9.23
N LEU A 93 17.82 -39.12 9.46
CA LEU A 93 16.43 -39.01 9.84
C LEU A 93 16.28 -38.39 11.24
N ALA A 94 17.10 -38.83 12.21
CA ALA A 94 17.10 -38.27 13.56
C ALA A 94 17.46 -36.77 13.57
N GLU A 95 18.48 -36.39 12.79
CA GLU A 95 18.89 -35.00 12.61
C GLU A 95 17.73 -34.13 12.02
N PHE A 96 17.06 -34.64 10.99
CA PHE A 96 15.91 -33.95 10.38
C PHE A 96 14.80 -33.67 11.41
N HIS A 97 14.44 -34.67 12.20
CA HIS A 97 13.42 -34.53 13.22
C HIS A 97 13.86 -33.58 14.35
N ASP A 98 15.12 -33.59 14.76
CA ASP A 98 15.66 -32.66 15.75
C ASP A 98 15.56 -31.22 15.25
N LEU A 99 15.97 -30.95 14.02
CA LEU A 99 15.91 -29.62 13.42
C LEU A 99 14.45 -29.14 13.25
N LEU A 100 13.52 -30.03 12.85
CA LEU A 100 12.11 -29.70 12.76
C LEU A 100 11.51 -29.38 14.14
N ALA A 101 11.89 -30.12 15.19
CA ALA A 101 11.41 -29.85 16.55
C ALA A 101 11.87 -28.49 17.10
N ARG A 102 12.99 -27.96 16.59
CA ARG A 102 13.55 -26.66 16.96
C ARG A 102 13.10 -25.52 16.03
N ALA A 103 12.33 -25.82 14.98
CA ALA A 103 11.84 -24.82 14.05
C ALA A 103 10.73 -23.95 14.67
N ASP A 104 10.78 -22.64 14.40
CA ASP A 104 9.72 -21.68 14.81
C ASP A 104 8.45 -21.83 13.97
N SER A 105 8.62 -22.22 12.69
CA SER A 105 7.53 -22.37 11.74
C SER A 105 7.87 -23.41 10.68
N ILE A 106 6.89 -24.22 10.32
CA ILE A 106 6.99 -25.24 9.28
C ILE A 106 5.84 -25.05 8.30
N PHE A 107 6.17 -24.97 7.01
CA PHE A 107 5.21 -24.90 5.92
C PHE A 107 5.40 -26.11 5.02
N GLU A 108 4.41 -27.00 4.98
CA GLU A 108 4.48 -28.26 4.24
C GLU A 108 3.67 -28.14 2.96
N LEU A 109 4.35 -28.28 1.80
CA LEU A 109 3.68 -28.27 0.51
C LEU A 109 2.89 -29.57 0.26
N GLU A 110 1.93 -29.52 -0.66
CA GLU A 110 1.13 -30.68 -1.05
C GLU A 110 1.98 -31.67 -1.86
N ALA A 111 1.88 -32.95 -1.50
CA ALA A 111 2.53 -34.02 -2.27
C ALA A 111 1.81 -34.23 -3.60
N SER A 112 2.57 -34.20 -4.68
CA SER A 112 2.10 -34.68 -5.99
C SER A 112 3.18 -35.58 -6.61
N PRO A 113 3.06 -36.91 -6.51
CA PRO A 113 4.10 -37.86 -6.91
C PRO A 113 4.67 -37.67 -8.31
N PRO A 114 3.90 -37.32 -9.36
CA PRO A 114 4.47 -37.17 -10.69
C PRO A 114 5.31 -35.90 -10.89
N HIS A 115 5.34 -34.96 -9.91
CA HIS A 115 5.98 -33.65 -10.05
C HIS A 115 6.88 -33.28 -8.87
N ARG A 116 7.63 -34.23 -8.32
CA ARG A 116 8.52 -34.00 -7.16
C ARG A 116 9.51 -32.85 -7.40
N ASP A 117 10.09 -32.77 -8.59
CA ASP A 117 11.07 -31.72 -8.93
C ASP A 117 10.45 -30.32 -8.83
N PHE A 118 9.19 -30.16 -9.21
CA PHE A 118 8.48 -28.88 -9.06
C PHE A 118 8.21 -28.52 -7.61
N ALA A 119 8.03 -29.49 -6.71
CA ALA A 119 7.86 -29.24 -5.29
C ALA A 119 9.16 -28.75 -4.63
N TYR A 120 10.32 -29.31 -5.01
CA TYR A 120 11.62 -28.77 -4.58
C TYR A 120 11.84 -27.34 -5.05
N ARG A 121 11.54 -27.06 -6.33
CA ARG A 121 11.58 -25.68 -6.86
C ARG A 121 10.65 -24.76 -6.08
N ALA A 122 9.42 -25.18 -5.80
CA ALA A 122 8.46 -24.38 -5.06
C ALA A 122 8.95 -24.06 -3.64
N ALA A 123 9.51 -25.03 -2.93
CA ALA A 123 10.11 -24.81 -1.61
C ALA A 123 11.30 -23.83 -1.68
N GLY A 124 12.19 -23.97 -2.67
CA GLY A 124 13.27 -23.04 -2.93
C GLY A 124 12.79 -21.61 -3.20
N HIS A 125 11.74 -21.44 -3.98
CA HIS A 125 11.11 -20.12 -4.20
C HIS A 125 10.52 -19.53 -2.92
N ILE A 126 9.99 -20.35 -2.02
CA ILE A 126 9.54 -19.87 -0.70
C ILE A 126 10.74 -19.37 0.11
N VAL A 127 11.86 -20.09 0.12
CA VAL A 127 13.10 -19.62 0.77
C VAL A 127 13.50 -18.25 0.24
N LEU A 128 13.53 -18.06 -1.10
CA LEU A 128 13.88 -16.79 -1.72
C LEU A 128 12.91 -15.64 -1.36
N ARG A 129 11.61 -15.92 -1.28
CA ARG A 129 10.61 -14.90 -0.94
C ARG A 129 10.69 -14.46 0.51
N GLN A 130 11.13 -15.35 1.40
CA GLN A 130 11.18 -15.10 2.84
C GLN A 130 12.52 -14.57 3.33
N CYS A 131 13.56 -14.50 2.49
CA CYS A 131 14.87 -14.04 2.91
C CYS A 131 15.27 -12.68 2.33
N ASP A 132 16.10 -11.94 3.05
CA ASP A 132 16.76 -10.71 2.60
C ASP A 132 18.09 -10.99 1.91
N LEU A 133 18.76 -12.06 2.31
CA LEU A 133 20.03 -12.54 1.78
C LEU A 133 19.94 -14.05 1.57
N LEU A 134 20.29 -14.53 0.38
CA LEU A 134 20.50 -15.95 0.09
C LEU A 134 21.96 -16.30 0.27
N LEU A 135 22.29 -17.25 1.15
CA LEU A 135 23.59 -17.89 1.24
C LEU A 135 23.56 -19.16 0.39
N ALA A 136 24.30 -19.17 -0.71
CA ALA A 136 24.36 -20.29 -1.63
C ALA A 136 25.73 -20.96 -1.55
N VAL A 137 25.79 -22.28 -1.30
CA VAL A 137 27.03 -23.07 -1.37
C VAL A 137 27.01 -23.87 -2.66
N TRP A 138 27.89 -23.49 -3.60
CA TRP A 138 27.86 -23.99 -4.97
C TRP A 138 29.26 -24.34 -5.49
N ASP A 139 29.36 -25.31 -6.39
CA ASP A 139 30.60 -25.78 -7.00
C ASP A 139 30.88 -25.16 -8.38
N GLY A 140 30.04 -24.20 -8.83
CA GLY A 140 30.16 -23.57 -10.15
C GLY A 140 29.51 -24.35 -11.29
N GLU A 141 29.05 -25.58 -11.05
CA GLU A 141 28.50 -26.45 -12.07
C GLU A 141 26.95 -26.36 -12.14
N PRO A 142 26.35 -26.48 -13.32
CA PRO A 142 24.90 -26.51 -13.46
C PRO A 142 24.25 -27.57 -12.58
N SER A 143 23.04 -27.27 -12.10
CA SER A 143 22.25 -28.24 -11.32
C SER A 143 21.86 -29.43 -12.19
N GLY A 144 21.92 -30.64 -11.63
CA GLY A 144 21.51 -31.86 -12.33
C GLY A 144 20.00 -32.05 -12.46
N GLY A 145 19.17 -31.06 -12.07
CA GLY A 145 17.71 -31.15 -12.10
C GLY A 145 17.00 -29.83 -11.73
N ILE A 146 15.70 -29.86 -11.85
CA ILE A 146 14.80 -28.74 -11.51
C ILE A 146 14.82 -28.51 -9.99
N GLY A 147 14.92 -27.23 -9.57
CA GLY A 147 14.93 -26.84 -8.15
C GLY A 147 16.32 -26.97 -7.50
N GLY A 148 17.39 -27.11 -8.28
CA GLY A 148 18.76 -27.17 -7.76
C GLY A 148 19.35 -25.80 -7.43
N THR A 149 20.52 -25.81 -6.78
CA THR A 149 21.22 -24.63 -6.27
C THR A 149 21.49 -23.58 -7.35
N SER A 150 21.99 -23.99 -8.55
CA SER A 150 22.27 -23.04 -9.63
C SER A 150 20.99 -22.34 -10.13
N GLU A 151 19.90 -23.09 -10.34
CA GLU A 151 18.61 -22.49 -10.76
C GLU A 151 18.11 -21.46 -9.73
N LEU A 152 18.27 -21.77 -8.44
CA LEU A 152 17.82 -20.86 -7.38
C LEU A 152 18.67 -19.58 -7.32
N ILE A 153 19.97 -19.67 -7.62
CA ILE A 153 20.86 -18.52 -7.77
C ILE A 153 20.40 -17.65 -8.94
N ASP A 154 20.18 -18.25 -10.13
CA ASP A 154 19.73 -17.55 -11.33
C ASP A 154 18.40 -16.80 -11.07
N VAL A 155 17.43 -17.48 -10.48
CA VAL A 155 16.14 -16.87 -10.11
C VAL A 155 16.29 -15.74 -9.09
N ALA A 156 17.22 -15.89 -8.13
CA ALA A 156 17.49 -14.86 -7.14
C ALA A 156 18.10 -13.60 -7.78
N GLU A 157 19.06 -13.77 -8.68
CA GLU A 157 19.72 -12.68 -9.42
C GLU A 157 18.74 -11.97 -10.37
N GLU A 158 17.94 -12.72 -11.14
CA GLU A 158 16.88 -12.16 -11.99
C GLU A 158 15.85 -11.36 -11.20
N ALA A 159 15.53 -11.80 -9.97
CA ALA A 159 14.65 -11.10 -9.06
C ALA A 159 15.31 -9.92 -8.31
N GLY A 160 16.61 -9.66 -8.56
CA GLY A 160 17.38 -8.62 -7.88
C GLY A 160 17.56 -8.89 -6.38
N ARG A 161 17.58 -10.16 -5.97
CA ARG A 161 17.83 -10.56 -4.59
C ARG A 161 19.34 -10.64 -4.32
N ALA A 162 19.72 -10.29 -3.11
CA ALA A 162 21.11 -10.40 -2.68
C ALA A 162 21.51 -11.87 -2.50
N VAL A 163 22.57 -12.29 -3.17
CA VAL A 163 23.11 -13.65 -3.12
C VAL A 163 24.58 -13.59 -2.68
N LEU A 164 24.89 -14.25 -1.57
CA LEU A 164 26.26 -14.53 -1.14
C LEU A 164 26.60 -15.95 -1.54
N CYS A 165 27.39 -16.10 -2.59
CA CYS A 165 27.88 -17.41 -3.03
C CYS A 165 29.15 -17.78 -2.28
N MET A 166 29.23 -19.03 -1.84
CA MET A 166 30.40 -19.65 -1.25
C MET A 166 30.78 -20.89 -2.06
N GLU A 167 32.04 -21.04 -2.42
CA GLU A 167 32.52 -22.24 -3.07
C GLU A 167 32.39 -23.48 -2.17
N ALA A 168 31.84 -24.56 -2.71
CA ALA A 168 31.67 -25.82 -1.99
C ALA A 168 33.01 -26.50 -1.63
N ILE A 169 34.08 -26.16 -2.37
CA ILE A 169 35.43 -26.70 -2.20
C ILE A 169 36.31 -25.66 -1.52
N ALA A 170 37.16 -26.10 -0.59
CA ALA A 170 38.12 -25.21 0.07
C ALA A 170 39.05 -24.53 -0.97
N PRO A 171 39.37 -23.23 -0.80
CA PRO A 171 39.29 -22.42 0.43
C PRO A 171 37.92 -21.82 0.77
N HIS A 172 36.82 -22.23 0.14
CA HIS A 172 35.47 -21.69 0.34
C HIS A 172 35.40 -20.19 0.01
N ALA A 173 35.91 -19.81 -1.17
CA ALA A 173 35.92 -18.43 -1.63
C ALA A 173 34.48 -17.86 -1.67
N LEU A 174 34.37 -16.60 -1.32
CA LEU A 174 33.09 -15.90 -1.31
C LEU A 174 32.96 -14.95 -2.49
N THR A 175 31.76 -14.81 -3.02
CA THR A 175 31.41 -13.79 -4.02
C THR A 175 30.07 -13.15 -3.65
N PHE A 176 29.96 -11.83 -3.85
CA PHE A 176 28.74 -11.08 -3.60
C PHE A 176 28.59 -9.96 -4.65
N GLY A 177 27.81 -10.22 -5.68
CA GLY A 177 27.67 -9.31 -6.82
C GLY A 177 29.03 -8.88 -7.38
N ASN A 178 29.25 -7.59 -7.56
CA ASN A 178 30.51 -7.01 -8.05
C ASN A 178 31.42 -6.46 -6.94
N HIS A 179 31.17 -6.80 -5.67
CA HIS A 179 31.97 -6.29 -4.55
C HIS A 179 33.34 -6.97 -4.50
N THR A 180 34.40 -6.17 -4.33
CA THR A 180 35.76 -6.67 -4.17
C THR A 180 35.92 -7.45 -2.85
N ASP A 181 35.30 -6.97 -1.78
CA ASP A 181 35.13 -7.68 -0.52
C ASP A 181 33.66 -8.08 -0.36
N PRO A 182 33.31 -9.36 -0.47
CA PRO A 182 31.95 -9.84 -0.34
C PRO A 182 31.30 -9.54 1.01
N LEU A 183 32.06 -9.57 2.10
CA LEU A 183 31.53 -9.30 3.44
C LEU A 183 31.23 -7.82 3.66
N ASP A 184 31.99 -6.92 3.05
CA ASP A 184 31.69 -5.49 3.04
C ASP A 184 30.37 -5.22 2.29
N GLY A 185 30.14 -5.90 1.16
CA GLY A 185 28.86 -5.83 0.43
C GLY A 185 27.69 -6.32 1.27
N VAL A 186 27.86 -7.42 2.01
CA VAL A 186 26.84 -7.91 2.96
C VAL A 186 26.61 -6.90 4.09
N ARG A 187 27.65 -6.26 4.62
CA ARG A 187 27.55 -5.21 5.64
C ARG A 187 26.78 -3.99 5.12
N GLU A 188 27.03 -3.59 3.88
CA GLU A 188 26.28 -2.51 3.21
C GLU A 188 24.78 -2.88 3.06
N LEU A 189 24.48 -4.10 2.64
CA LEU A 189 23.11 -4.63 2.57
C LEU A 189 22.43 -4.59 3.95
N ILE A 190 23.11 -5.06 5.00
CA ILE A 190 22.61 -5.02 6.38
C ILE A 190 22.34 -3.56 6.80
N GLY A 191 23.29 -2.69 6.55
CA GLY A 191 23.16 -1.26 6.78
C GLY A 191 21.95 -0.67 6.07
N ALA A 192 21.77 -0.93 4.78
CA ALA A 192 20.63 -0.47 3.99
C ALA A 192 19.30 -1.06 4.48
N THR A 193 19.31 -2.32 4.91
CA THR A 193 18.12 -3.04 5.39
C THR A 193 17.66 -2.56 6.76
N LEU A 194 18.61 -2.31 7.66
CA LEU A 194 18.36 -1.88 9.04
C LEU A 194 18.46 -0.36 9.21
N ALA A 195 19.06 0.35 8.26
CA ALA A 195 19.20 1.79 8.35
C ALA A 195 17.82 2.46 8.34
N ASP A 196 17.40 2.90 9.49
CA ASP A 196 16.70 4.15 9.57
C ASP A 196 17.75 5.23 9.25
N SER A 197 17.90 5.43 7.99
CA SER A 197 18.94 6.20 7.36
C SER A 197 19.25 7.50 8.10
N ALA A 198 20.50 7.68 8.50
CA ALA A 198 21.09 8.99 8.75
C ALA A 198 21.16 9.71 7.39
N GLY A 199 20.09 10.35 6.96
CA GLY A 199 19.98 11.05 5.68
C GLY A 199 18.66 11.79 5.56
N PRO A 200 18.42 12.55 4.49
CA PRO A 200 17.14 13.25 4.25
C PRO A 200 15.91 12.33 4.33
N SER A 201 16.11 11.03 4.12
CA SER A 201 15.12 9.97 4.27
C SER A 201 14.75 9.66 5.72
N ALA A 202 15.67 9.86 6.69
CA ALA A 202 15.41 9.57 8.12
C ALA A 202 14.36 10.51 8.71
N ASP A 203 14.43 11.80 8.42
CA ASP A 203 13.44 12.77 8.88
C ASP A 203 12.06 12.51 8.28
N VAL A 204 12.01 12.02 7.05
CA VAL A 204 10.77 11.63 6.39
C VAL A 204 10.21 10.38 7.07
N LYS A 205 11.01 9.32 7.26
CA LYS A 205 10.60 8.09 7.95
C LYS A 205 10.11 8.38 9.37
N LYS A 206 10.86 9.15 10.16
CA LYS A 206 10.48 9.57 11.50
C LYS A 206 9.14 10.30 11.53
N ARG A 207 8.92 11.22 10.58
CA ARG A 207 7.69 11.98 10.45
C ARG A 207 6.45 11.10 10.15
N TYR A 208 6.63 9.96 9.46
CA TYR A 208 5.55 8.99 9.18
C TYR A 208 5.32 8.01 10.33
N ILE A 209 6.37 7.55 11.01
CA ILE A 209 6.28 6.55 12.10
C ILE A 209 5.75 7.19 13.40
N GLU A 210 6.10 8.43 13.71
CA GLU A 210 5.67 9.14 14.93
C GLU A 210 4.23 9.67 14.87
N GLU A 211 3.49 9.41 13.79
CA GLU A 211 2.08 9.83 13.67
C GLU A 211 1.22 9.17 14.74
N LYS A 212 0.56 10.02 15.53
CA LYS A 212 -0.36 9.57 16.57
C LYS A 212 -1.67 9.06 15.97
N TRP A 213 -2.30 8.14 16.67
CA TRP A 213 -3.63 7.64 16.31
C TRP A 213 -4.60 8.81 16.07
N PRO A 214 -5.28 8.87 14.91
CA PRO A 214 -6.08 10.02 14.55
C PRO A 214 -7.33 10.16 15.42
N ARG A 215 -7.55 11.38 15.97
CA ARG A 215 -8.82 11.72 16.60
C ARG A 215 -9.86 12.06 15.52
N ARG A 216 -11.12 11.71 15.75
CA ARG A 216 -12.25 12.04 14.86
C ARG A 216 -12.47 13.54 14.88
N ILE A 217 -12.52 14.18 13.72
CA ILE A 217 -12.84 15.59 13.54
C ILE A 217 -13.93 15.69 12.48
N ALA A 218 -14.96 16.52 12.71
CA ALA A 218 -15.93 16.85 11.68
C ALA A 218 -15.22 17.61 10.55
N THR A 219 -15.46 17.21 9.29
CA THR A 219 -14.77 17.78 8.14
C THR A 219 -15.74 18.55 7.24
N THR A 220 -15.24 19.63 6.61
CA THR A 220 -16.03 20.47 5.67
C THR A 220 -16.53 19.63 4.50
N SER A 221 -15.70 18.70 4.00
CA SER A 221 -16.09 17.81 2.90
C SER A 221 -17.33 16.98 3.23
N HIS A 222 -17.42 16.46 4.45
CA HIS A 222 -18.59 15.70 4.89
C HIS A 222 -19.85 16.56 4.95
N THR A 223 -19.74 17.79 5.44
CA THR A 223 -20.88 18.72 5.54
C THR A 223 -21.39 19.12 4.16
N VAL A 224 -20.48 19.51 3.25
CA VAL A 224 -20.84 19.93 1.88
C VAL A 224 -21.49 18.78 1.09
N LEU A 225 -20.92 17.58 1.14
CA LEU A 225 -21.46 16.42 0.44
C LEU A 225 -22.83 15.99 1.00
N ARG A 226 -23.05 16.14 2.30
CA ARG A 226 -24.35 15.92 2.92
C ARG A 226 -25.41 16.91 2.45
N LEU A 227 -25.06 18.20 2.28
CA LEU A 227 -25.95 19.24 1.76
C LEU A 227 -26.31 19.01 0.29
N LEU A 228 -25.39 18.42 -0.51
CA LEU A 228 -25.62 18.06 -1.92
C LEU A 228 -26.53 16.83 -2.11
N GLY A 229 -27.23 16.39 -1.06
CA GLY A 229 -28.29 15.37 -1.15
C GLY A 229 -27.84 13.96 -0.83
N GLU A 230 -26.64 13.77 -0.31
CA GLU A 230 -26.19 12.47 0.12
C GLU A 230 -26.60 12.13 1.56
N HIS A 231 -27.89 11.87 1.78
CA HIS A 231 -28.41 11.39 3.08
C HIS A 231 -27.78 10.07 3.54
N ARG A 232 -27.04 9.39 2.68
CA ARG A 232 -26.35 8.10 2.92
C ARG A 232 -24.82 8.21 2.97
N TRP A 233 -24.26 9.44 2.94
CA TRP A 233 -22.88 9.61 3.35
C TRP A 233 -22.83 9.42 4.86
N THR A 234 -23.22 8.24 5.30
CA THR A 234 -22.80 7.82 6.63
C THR A 234 -21.32 8.10 6.68
N ARG A 235 -20.91 8.98 7.62
CA ARG A 235 -19.50 9.08 7.97
C ARG A 235 -18.87 7.76 7.62
N ALA A 236 -17.87 7.75 6.75
CA ALA A 236 -16.84 6.75 6.86
C ALA A 236 -16.29 7.00 8.25
N SER A 237 -17.04 6.60 9.23
CA SER A 237 -16.58 6.46 10.58
C SER A 237 -15.31 5.72 10.37
N ALA A 238 -14.18 6.26 10.81
CA ALA A 238 -13.08 5.38 11.13
C ALA A 238 -13.78 4.16 11.71
N PRO A 239 -13.77 3.03 11.01
CA PRO A 239 -14.61 1.91 11.40
C PRO A 239 -14.43 1.79 12.89
N LYS A 240 -15.53 1.59 13.64
CA LYS A 240 -15.39 1.22 15.05
C LYS A 240 -14.31 0.15 15.07
N PRO A 241 -13.42 0.08 16.07
CA PRO A 241 -12.43 -1.00 16.15
C PRO A 241 -12.99 -2.38 15.82
N ASP A 242 -14.29 -2.59 16.08
CA ASP A 242 -15.05 -3.82 15.84
C ASP A 242 -15.63 -3.98 14.42
N ALA A 243 -15.50 -3.00 13.53
CA ALA A 243 -16.08 -3.01 12.18
C ALA A 243 -15.05 -3.25 11.06
N PHE A 244 -13.77 -3.47 11.39
CA PHE A 244 -12.81 -3.99 10.42
C PHE A 244 -13.02 -5.49 10.27
N PRO A 245 -13.01 -6.03 9.05
CA PRO A 245 -12.75 -7.45 8.91
C PRO A 245 -11.46 -7.70 9.68
N GLU A 246 -11.51 -8.57 10.68
CA GLU A 246 -10.31 -9.06 11.32
C GLU A 246 -9.50 -9.73 10.22
N LEU A 247 -8.33 -9.16 9.93
CA LEU A 247 -7.34 -9.85 9.14
C LEU A 247 -6.99 -11.11 9.92
N GLU A 248 -6.71 -12.20 9.26
CA GLU A 248 -6.41 -13.48 9.91
C GLU A 248 -5.24 -13.37 10.91
N SER A 249 -4.31 -12.45 10.63
CA SER A 249 -3.20 -12.14 11.53
C SER A 249 -3.50 -10.93 12.41
N HIS A 250 -3.47 -11.10 13.73
CA HIS A 250 -3.54 -9.99 14.69
C HIS A 250 -2.45 -8.94 14.46
N LEU A 251 -1.27 -9.34 14.02
CA LEU A 251 -0.17 -8.46 13.66
C LEU A 251 -0.55 -7.53 12.52
N LEU A 252 -1.01 -8.10 11.39
CA LEU A 252 -1.44 -7.35 10.21
C LEU A 252 -2.62 -6.44 10.55
N THR A 253 -3.59 -6.92 11.32
CA THR A 253 -4.73 -6.13 11.79
C THR A 253 -4.29 -4.88 12.52
N ARG A 254 -3.29 -4.97 13.40
CA ARG A 254 -2.76 -3.82 14.17
C ARG A 254 -2.16 -2.75 13.25
N TYR A 255 -1.28 -3.14 12.34
CA TYR A 255 -0.65 -2.21 11.41
C TYR A 255 -1.65 -1.65 10.40
N PHE A 256 -2.50 -2.49 9.83
CA PHE A 256 -3.52 -2.08 8.89
C PHE A 256 -4.48 -1.03 9.46
N ARG A 257 -5.03 -1.28 10.67
CA ARG A 257 -5.95 -0.34 11.33
C ARG A 257 -5.34 1.05 11.51
N TRP A 258 -4.08 1.10 11.94
CA TRP A 258 -3.38 2.37 12.15
C TRP A 258 -3.15 3.10 10.83
N VAL A 259 -2.65 2.43 9.81
CA VAL A 259 -2.35 3.00 8.50
C VAL A 259 -3.61 3.45 7.78
N ASP A 260 -4.67 2.63 7.78
CA ASP A 260 -5.95 2.95 7.14
C ASP A 260 -6.64 4.14 7.81
N ALA A 261 -6.60 4.23 9.14
CA ALA A 261 -7.11 5.38 9.87
C ALA A 261 -6.37 6.69 9.50
N LEU A 262 -5.05 6.63 9.29
CA LEU A 262 -4.25 7.77 8.81
C LEU A 262 -4.59 8.12 7.36
N ALA A 263 -4.75 7.12 6.47
CA ALA A 263 -5.17 7.33 5.10
C ALA A 263 -6.52 8.05 5.03
N VAL A 264 -7.51 7.61 5.79
CA VAL A 264 -8.83 8.26 5.89
C VAL A 264 -8.68 9.71 6.38
N ARG A 265 -7.94 9.94 7.47
CA ARG A 265 -7.74 11.27 8.05
C ARG A 265 -7.11 12.26 7.07
N TYR A 266 -6.03 11.88 6.40
CA TYR A 266 -5.33 12.76 5.47
C TYR A 266 -6.14 12.99 4.18
N GLY A 267 -6.88 11.98 3.71
CA GLY A 267 -7.82 12.12 2.61
C GLY A 267 -8.95 13.10 2.91
N GLU A 268 -9.52 13.05 4.13
CA GLU A 268 -10.54 14.00 4.58
C GLU A 268 -9.99 15.43 4.71
N LYS A 269 -8.79 15.60 5.27
CA LYS A 269 -8.12 16.90 5.38
C LYS A 269 -7.87 17.52 4.01
N SER A 270 -7.33 16.75 3.07
CA SER A 270 -7.02 17.22 1.72
C SER A 270 -8.31 17.66 0.99
N ARG A 271 -9.34 16.82 0.98
CA ARG A 271 -10.64 17.16 0.36
C ARG A 271 -11.31 18.35 1.03
N SER A 272 -11.26 18.43 2.35
CA SER A 272 -11.88 19.55 3.10
C SER A 272 -11.14 20.86 2.84
N ALA A 273 -9.82 20.85 2.71
CA ALA A 273 -9.05 22.05 2.37
C ALA A 273 -9.44 22.55 0.97
N ALA A 274 -9.51 21.65 -0.01
CA ALA A 274 -9.94 21.99 -1.36
C ALA A 274 -11.34 22.61 -1.39
N MET A 275 -12.31 21.99 -0.69
CA MET A 275 -13.68 22.54 -0.60
C MET A 275 -13.74 23.88 0.14
N ARG A 276 -12.95 24.06 1.22
CA ARG A 276 -12.88 25.36 1.92
C ARG A 276 -12.32 26.45 1.02
N MET A 277 -11.27 26.17 0.26
CA MET A 277 -10.72 27.15 -0.69
C MET A 277 -11.76 27.59 -1.72
N GLN A 278 -12.54 26.67 -2.28
CA GLN A 278 -13.62 26.99 -3.22
C GLN A 278 -14.74 27.83 -2.57
N LEU A 279 -15.15 27.49 -1.34
CA LEU A 279 -16.18 28.25 -0.61
C LEU A 279 -15.69 29.65 -0.22
N LEU A 280 -14.41 29.81 0.14
CA LEU A 280 -13.82 31.10 0.46
C LEU A 280 -13.68 31.97 -0.79
N ALA A 281 -13.27 31.38 -1.94
CA ALA A 281 -13.24 32.11 -3.21
C ALA A 281 -14.64 32.59 -3.61
N LEU A 282 -15.65 31.71 -3.50
CA LEU A 282 -17.05 32.12 -3.71
C LEU A 282 -17.48 33.23 -2.74
N GLY A 283 -17.14 33.10 -1.46
CA GLY A 283 -17.44 34.12 -0.46
C GLY A 283 -16.86 35.49 -0.79
N ALA A 284 -15.60 35.53 -1.26
CA ALA A 284 -14.95 36.76 -1.71
C ALA A 284 -15.70 37.40 -2.90
N VAL A 285 -16.01 36.61 -3.94
CA VAL A 285 -16.74 37.09 -5.13
C VAL A 285 -18.12 37.57 -4.78
N VAL A 286 -18.87 36.85 -3.95
CA VAL A 286 -20.22 37.26 -3.52
C VAL A 286 -20.16 38.56 -2.68
N SER A 287 -19.16 38.68 -1.79
CA SER A 287 -18.96 39.90 -1.00
C SER A 287 -18.68 41.11 -1.89
N ALA A 288 -17.80 40.95 -2.90
CA ALA A 288 -17.51 42.01 -3.89
C ALA A 288 -18.76 42.46 -4.67
N ILE A 289 -19.59 41.49 -5.11
CA ILE A 289 -20.84 41.80 -5.85
C ILE A 289 -21.86 42.47 -4.94
N LEU A 290 -21.96 42.10 -3.67
CA LEU A 290 -22.89 42.68 -2.71
C LEU A 290 -22.57 44.14 -2.32
N ILE A 291 -21.41 44.65 -2.65
CA ILE A 291 -21.05 46.07 -2.48
C ILE A 291 -21.97 46.95 -3.35
N LEU A 292 -22.30 46.54 -4.58
CA LEU A 292 -23.05 47.34 -5.57
C LEU A 292 -24.41 47.87 -5.08
N PRO A 293 -25.31 47.09 -4.45
CA PRO A 293 -26.59 47.59 -3.99
C PRO A 293 -26.53 48.46 -2.72
N PHE A 294 -25.36 48.57 -2.09
CA PHE A 294 -25.15 49.28 -0.83
C PHE A 294 -24.14 50.43 -0.92
N GLU A 295 -23.82 50.90 -2.14
CA GLU A 295 -22.87 52.01 -2.37
C GLU A 295 -23.18 53.26 -1.56
N GLU A 296 -24.47 53.55 -1.32
CA GLU A 296 -24.91 54.72 -0.54
C GLU A 296 -24.81 54.50 0.99
N HIS A 297 -24.56 53.27 1.43
CA HIS A 297 -24.54 52.91 2.86
C HIS A 297 -23.12 52.53 3.33
N HIS A 298 -22.35 53.50 3.80
CA HIS A 298 -20.95 53.33 4.21
C HIS A 298 -20.68 52.16 5.15
N LEU A 299 -21.61 51.86 6.09
CA LEU A 299 -21.43 50.73 7.02
C LEU A 299 -21.49 49.36 6.31
N TRP A 300 -22.43 49.17 5.36
CA TRP A 300 -22.54 47.94 4.60
C TRP A 300 -21.41 47.78 3.60
N LEU A 301 -20.99 48.87 2.97
CA LEU A 301 -19.82 48.88 2.08
C LEU A 301 -18.57 48.43 2.84
N GLN A 302 -18.30 49.01 4.01
CA GLN A 302 -17.17 48.60 4.85
C GLN A 302 -17.26 47.14 5.30
N PHE A 303 -18.49 46.70 5.67
CA PHE A 303 -18.69 45.30 6.10
C PHE A 303 -18.40 44.29 4.98
N PHE A 304 -18.95 44.50 3.77
CA PHE A 304 -18.71 43.58 2.66
C PHE A 304 -17.24 43.61 2.17
N SER A 305 -16.63 44.79 2.10
CA SER A 305 -15.20 44.90 1.80
C SER A 305 -14.33 44.17 2.84
N PHE A 306 -14.67 44.27 4.12
CA PHE A 306 -14.00 43.53 5.18
C PHE A 306 -14.17 42.01 5.01
N CYS A 307 -15.41 41.54 4.73
CA CYS A 307 -15.69 40.12 4.48
C CYS A 307 -14.88 39.58 3.28
N GLU A 308 -14.79 40.33 2.19
CA GLU A 308 -13.99 39.98 1.02
C GLU A 308 -12.53 39.80 1.39
N VAL A 309 -11.90 40.76 2.06
CA VAL A 309 -10.50 40.69 2.49
C VAL A 309 -10.26 39.52 3.43
N VAL A 310 -11.17 39.25 4.38
CA VAL A 310 -11.08 38.12 5.30
C VAL A 310 -11.13 36.78 4.52
N CYS A 311 -12.04 36.66 3.56
CA CYS A 311 -12.14 35.46 2.72
C CYS A 311 -10.84 35.22 1.92
N ILE A 312 -10.28 36.27 1.32
CA ILE A 312 -9.02 36.17 0.55
C ILE A 312 -7.85 35.79 1.46
N ILE A 313 -7.69 36.45 2.60
CA ILE A 313 -6.62 36.15 3.56
C ILE A 313 -6.73 34.69 4.03
N TRP A 314 -7.93 34.26 4.41
CA TRP A 314 -8.15 32.88 4.87
C TRP A 314 -7.88 31.85 3.77
N LEU A 315 -8.30 32.13 2.53
CA LEU A 315 -8.01 31.29 1.36
C LEU A 315 -6.49 31.10 1.19
N LEU A 316 -5.72 32.22 1.25
CA LEU A 316 -4.26 32.16 1.15
C LEU A 316 -3.62 31.36 2.30
N LEU A 317 -4.09 31.58 3.53
CA LEU A 317 -3.62 30.83 4.70
C LEU A 317 -3.89 29.32 4.56
N GLU A 318 -5.08 28.95 4.06
CA GLU A 318 -5.45 27.55 3.85
C GLU A 318 -4.59 26.91 2.74
N ALA A 319 -4.33 27.62 1.66
CA ALA A 319 -3.45 27.17 0.58
C ALA A 319 -2.02 26.91 1.08
N VAL A 320 -1.45 27.87 1.82
CA VAL A 320 -0.09 27.73 2.41
C VAL A 320 -0.06 26.56 3.41
N ARG A 321 -1.10 26.45 4.25
CA ARG A 321 -1.19 25.36 5.24
C ARG A 321 -1.30 23.98 4.58
N SER A 322 -2.11 23.86 3.53
CA SER A 322 -2.30 22.61 2.78
C SER A 322 -0.99 22.17 2.12
N THR A 323 -0.28 23.11 1.50
CA THR A 323 1.00 22.86 0.83
C THR A 323 2.12 22.51 1.82
N ARG A 324 2.27 23.28 2.91
CA ARG A 324 3.31 23.02 3.91
C ARG A 324 3.13 21.70 4.68
N SER A 325 1.87 21.25 4.85
CA SER A 325 1.56 20.05 5.62
C SER A 325 1.54 18.78 4.79
N ASP A 326 1.71 18.85 3.48
CA ASP A 326 1.75 17.71 2.53
C ASP A 326 0.57 16.71 2.72
N TRP A 327 -0.63 17.21 3.09
CA TRP A 327 -1.77 16.32 3.42
C TRP A 327 -2.12 15.37 2.30
N HIS A 328 -2.02 15.84 1.07
CA HIS A 328 -2.34 15.08 -0.11
C HIS A 328 -1.33 13.94 -0.36
N ALA A 329 -0.02 14.26 -0.31
CA ALA A 329 1.04 13.26 -0.45
C ALA A 329 0.97 12.19 0.65
N ARG A 330 0.73 12.61 1.90
CA ARG A 330 0.54 11.68 3.03
C ARG A 330 -0.66 10.76 2.84
N TRP A 331 -1.78 11.30 2.35
CA TRP A 331 -2.95 10.48 2.04
C TRP A 331 -2.62 9.35 1.07
N ILE A 332 -1.94 9.67 -0.03
CA ILE A 332 -1.57 8.68 -1.07
C ILE A 332 -0.65 7.61 -0.50
N ILE A 333 0.35 7.99 0.29
CA ILE A 333 1.31 7.06 0.87
C ILE A 333 0.63 6.11 1.85
N TYR A 334 -0.17 6.63 2.78
CA TYR A 334 -0.88 5.78 3.74
C TYR A 334 -1.94 4.90 3.04
N ARG A 335 -2.57 5.40 1.98
CA ARG A 335 -3.50 4.58 1.19
C ARG A 335 -2.77 3.45 0.47
N SER A 336 -1.63 3.73 -0.18
CA SER A 336 -0.80 2.70 -0.80
C SER A 336 -0.33 1.66 0.22
N LEU A 337 0.09 2.11 1.38
CA LEU A 337 0.55 1.24 2.46
C LEU A 337 -0.57 0.35 2.99
N SER A 338 -1.79 0.90 3.21
CA SER A 338 -2.93 0.12 3.69
C SER A 338 -3.35 -0.98 2.70
N GLU A 339 -3.35 -0.69 1.39
CA GLU A 339 -3.68 -1.72 0.38
C GLU A 339 -2.61 -2.82 0.31
N ARG A 340 -1.33 -2.46 0.41
CA ARG A 340 -0.26 -3.46 0.45
C ARG A 340 -0.34 -4.37 1.68
N LEU A 341 -0.63 -3.81 2.86
CA LEU A 341 -0.83 -4.60 4.07
C LEU A 341 -2.05 -5.53 3.96
N ARG A 342 -3.12 -5.06 3.31
CA ARG A 342 -4.29 -5.90 2.99
C ARG A 342 -3.92 -7.04 2.06
N CYS A 343 -3.09 -6.78 1.03
CA CYS A 343 -2.62 -7.84 0.13
C CYS A 343 -1.79 -8.88 0.87
N LEU A 344 -0.97 -8.49 1.82
CA LEU A 344 -0.16 -9.42 2.61
C LEU A 344 -1.01 -10.44 3.38
N ASP A 345 -2.22 -10.08 3.80
CA ASP A 345 -3.11 -10.97 4.55
C ASP A 345 -3.55 -12.20 3.74
N PHE A 346 -3.80 -12.05 2.45
CA PHE A 346 -4.18 -13.19 1.60
C PHE A 346 -3.02 -13.77 0.79
N LEU A 347 -1.94 -13.02 0.55
CA LEU A 347 -0.74 -13.50 -0.12
C LEU A 347 0.19 -14.26 0.83
N GLY A 348 0.38 -13.74 2.05
CA GLY A 348 1.29 -14.32 3.05
C GLY A 348 1.03 -15.79 3.36
N PRO A 349 -0.22 -16.22 3.64
CA PRO A 349 -0.54 -17.63 3.88
C PRO A 349 -0.30 -18.54 2.66
N LEU A 350 -0.25 -17.98 1.46
CA LEU A 350 0.07 -18.70 0.21
C LEU A 350 1.55 -18.58 -0.15
N THR A 351 2.37 -17.98 0.74
CA THR A 351 3.81 -17.74 0.53
C THR A 351 4.13 -16.87 -0.70
N GLU A 352 3.17 -16.04 -1.14
CA GLU A 352 3.34 -15.12 -2.25
C GLU A 352 3.85 -13.76 -1.80
N SER A 353 4.61 -13.09 -2.68
CA SER A 353 5.12 -11.74 -2.48
C SER A 353 4.13 -10.70 -3.00
N ILE A 354 4.12 -9.52 -2.38
CA ILE A 354 3.31 -8.39 -2.84
C ILE A 354 3.83 -7.91 -4.20
N PRO A 355 2.98 -7.81 -5.25
CA PRO A 355 3.38 -7.31 -6.55
C PRO A 355 3.88 -5.86 -6.50
N GLY A 356 4.85 -5.56 -7.32
CA GLY A 356 5.35 -4.20 -7.55
C GLY A 356 6.81 -4.00 -7.17
N PRO A 357 7.46 -2.94 -7.66
CA PRO A 357 8.88 -2.71 -7.43
C PRO A 357 9.15 -2.49 -5.95
N LEU A 358 9.95 -3.37 -5.37
CA LEU A 358 10.45 -3.29 -4.01
C LEU A 358 11.58 -2.25 -3.84
N GLY A 359 11.92 -1.53 -4.88
CA GLY A 359 12.92 -0.47 -4.87
C GLY A 359 13.27 -0.09 -6.30
N GLY A 360 12.96 1.11 -6.70
CA GLY A 360 13.39 1.70 -7.96
C GLY A 360 13.91 3.10 -7.67
N GLY A 361 15.22 3.29 -7.83
CA GLY A 361 15.91 4.53 -7.61
C GLY A 361 15.33 5.69 -8.44
N GLY A 362 15.11 6.79 -7.79
CA GLY A 362 14.76 8.07 -8.36
C GLY A 362 14.82 9.13 -7.28
N ILE A 363 15.85 9.97 -7.36
CA ILE A 363 16.12 11.08 -6.43
C ILE A 363 15.07 12.17 -6.67
N ASN A 364 13.89 12.01 -6.05
CA ASN A 364 12.92 13.10 -5.97
C ASN A 364 12.26 13.06 -4.57
N ARG A 365 11.71 14.18 -4.08
CA ARG A 365 10.99 14.23 -2.78
C ARG A 365 9.90 13.15 -2.65
N GLN A 366 9.36 12.68 -3.78
CA GLN A 366 8.45 11.53 -3.84
C GLN A 366 9.17 10.18 -3.70
N GLY A 367 10.47 10.09 -4.01
CA GLY A 367 11.30 8.89 -3.86
C GLY A 367 11.40 8.43 -2.41
N SER A 368 11.70 9.35 -1.49
CA SER A 368 11.88 9.02 -0.07
C SER A 368 10.61 8.47 0.61
N ALA A 369 9.44 8.92 0.17
CA ALA A 369 8.17 8.48 0.73
C ALA A 369 7.71 7.13 0.16
N ARG A 370 8.02 6.83 -1.11
CA ARG A 370 7.84 5.49 -1.71
C ARG A 370 8.78 4.49 -1.08
N GLU A 371 10.01 4.88 -0.84
CA GLU A 371 11.03 4.10 -0.15
C GLU A 371 10.60 3.77 1.28
N PHE A 372 10.00 4.73 2.01
CA PHE A 372 9.38 4.47 3.31
C PHE A 372 8.29 3.40 3.21
N SER A 373 7.36 3.53 2.26
CA SER A 373 6.27 2.56 2.08
C SER A 373 6.80 1.15 1.78
N ALA A 374 7.82 1.02 0.93
CA ALA A 374 8.43 -0.25 0.61
C ALA A 374 9.15 -0.86 1.81
N SER A 375 9.99 -0.08 2.51
CA SER A 375 10.73 -0.55 3.69
C SER A 375 9.80 -0.93 4.84
N PHE A 376 8.69 -0.21 5.06
CA PHE A 376 7.71 -0.55 6.07
C PHE A 376 7.01 -1.88 5.77
N VAL A 377 6.55 -2.09 4.52
CA VAL A 377 5.93 -3.35 4.12
C VAL A 377 6.90 -4.51 4.26
N GLN A 378 8.17 -4.33 3.88
CA GLN A 378 9.19 -5.37 4.07
C GLN A 378 9.41 -5.69 5.55
N ALA A 379 9.47 -4.68 6.41
CA ALA A 379 9.61 -4.89 7.86
C ALA A 379 8.42 -5.69 8.43
N VAL A 380 7.19 -5.34 8.04
CA VAL A 380 5.99 -6.09 8.45
C VAL A 380 5.98 -7.50 7.87
N THR A 381 6.42 -7.69 6.63
CA THR A 381 6.53 -9.03 6.00
C THR A 381 7.54 -9.90 6.74
N ARG A 382 8.68 -9.36 7.15
CA ARG A 382 9.67 -10.08 7.99
C ARG A 382 9.10 -10.45 9.35
N GLU A 383 8.38 -9.54 10.00
CA GLU A 383 7.75 -9.81 11.28
C GLU A 383 6.62 -10.85 11.17
N TYR A 384 5.89 -10.86 10.04
CA TYR A 384 4.90 -11.88 9.73
C TYR A 384 5.54 -13.25 9.53
N GLY A 385 6.65 -13.30 8.81
CA GLY A 385 7.45 -14.50 8.55
C GLY A 385 6.70 -15.57 7.76
N LEU A 386 7.15 -16.81 7.87
CA LEU A 386 6.53 -17.99 7.26
C LEU A 386 5.37 -18.46 8.13
N ALA A 387 4.15 -18.40 7.62
CA ALA A 387 2.98 -18.90 8.33
C ALA A 387 3.03 -20.43 8.42
N PRO A 388 2.88 -21.03 9.61
CA PRO A 388 2.86 -22.49 9.74
C PRO A 388 1.60 -23.04 9.07
N ALA A 389 1.78 -24.00 8.16
CA ALA A 389 0.68 -24.64 7.46
C ALA A 389 1.07 -25.99 6.87
N GLN A 390 0.09 -26.87 6.76
CA GLN A 390 0.14 -28.04 5.91
C GLN A 390 -0.83 -27.83 4.75
N VAL A 391 -0.31 -27.80 3.53
CA VAL A 391 -1.12 -27.61 2.33
C VAL A 391 -1.83 -28.92 2.02
N ASP A 392 -3.10 -28.95 2.38
CA ASP A 392 -4.02 -30.04 2.09
C ASP A 392 -5.30 -29.50 1.42
N THR A 393 -6.20 -30.38 1.04
CA THR A 393 -7.48 -29.99 0.43
C THR A 393 -8.31 -29.08 1.34
N ASN A 394 -8.23 -29.23 2.67
CA ASN A 394 -8.92 -28.40 3.64
C ASN A 394 -8.30 -27.00 3.72
N PHE A 395 -6.98 -26.93 3.74
CA PHE A 395 -6.25 -25.66 3.70
C PHE A 395 -6.60 -24.89 2.42
N LEU A 396 -6.51 -25.54 1.26
CA LEU A 396 -6.83 -24.92 -0.04
C LEU A 396 -8.29 -24.47 -0.10
N GLY A 397 -9.22 -25.28 0.41
CA GLY A 397 -10.65 -24.91 0.50
C GLY A 397 -10.87 -23.67 1.38
N ARG A 398 -10.26 -23.60 2.56
CA ARG A 398 -10.34 -22.43 3.44
C ARG A 398 -9.74 -21.19 2.78
N ARG A 399 -8.58 -21.32 2.12
CA ARG A 399 -7.93 -20.19 1.42
C ARG A 399 -8.78 -19.70 0.24
N ALA A 400 -9.37 -20.61 -0.55
CA ALA A 400 -10.27 -20.26 -1.64
C ALA A 400 -11.50 -19.51 -1.12
N GLN A 401 -12.10 -19.96 -0.02
CA GLN A 401 -13.25 -19.29 0.59
C GLN A 401 -12.88 -17.90 1.14
N ALA A 402 -11.75 -17.78 1.82
CA ALA A 402 -11.23 -16.49 2.31
C ALA A 402 -11.00 -15.52 1.15
N LEU A 403 -10.34 -15.96 0.08
CA LEU A 403 -10.08 -15.15 -1.12
C LEU A 403 -11.40 -14.73 -1.79
N ALA A 404 -12.36 -15.64 -1.94
CA ALA A 404 -13.70 -15.33 -2.47
C ALA A 404 -14.42 -14.25 -1.61
N SER A 405 -14.30 -14.32 -0.29
CA SER A 405 -14.86 -13.34 0.62
C SER A 405 -14.22 -11.96 0.43
N VAL A 406 -12.89 -11.89 0.32
CA VAL A 406 -12.17 -10.64 0.04
C VAL A 406 -12.60 -10.06 -1.29
N ILE A 407 -12.60 -10.84 -2.37
CA ILE A 407 -12.98 -10.38 -3.72
C ILE A 407 -14.43 -9.86 -3.70
N SER A 408 -15.38 -10.63 -3.15
CA SER A 408 -16.79 -10.23 -3.13
C SER A 408 -17.03 -8.96 -2.30
N SER A 409 -16.37 -8.83 -1.16
CA SER A 409 -16.48 -7.64 -0.31
C SER A 409 -15.91 -6.38 -1.00
N GLN A 410 -14.78 -6.51 -1.71
CA GLN A 410 -14.16 -5.43 -2.47
C GLN A 410 -15.01 -5.06 -3.69
N ALA A 411 -15.55 -6.02 -4.45
CA ALA A 411 -16.45 -5.77 -5.57
C ALA A 411 -17.70 -4.98 -5.10
N ALA A 412 -18.34 -5.44 -4.02
CA ALA A 412 -19.48 -4.74 -3.44
C ALA A 412 -19.13 -3.33 -2.92
N PHE A 413 -17.93 -3.15 -2.37
CA PHE A 413 -17.44 -1.83 -1.95
C PHE A 413 -17.28 -0.90 -3.16
N GLN A 414 -16.61 -1.33 -4.22
CA GLN A 414 -16.38 -0.54 -5.42
C GLN A 414 -17.69 -0.20 -6.14
N HIS A 415 -18.63 -1.13 -6.20
CA HIS A 415 -19.97 -0.87 -6.73
C HIS A 415 -20.69 0.25 -5.96
N ARG A 416 -20.65 0.22 -4.61
CA ARG A 416 -21.23 1.30 -3.78
C ARG A 416 -20.53 2.64 -3.99
N VAL A 417 -19.21 2.62 -4.14
CA VAL A 417 -18.39 3.82 -4.40
C VAL A 417 -18.74 4.43 -5.77
N ALA A 418 -18.87 3.61 -6.81
CA ALA A 418 -19.29 4.04 -8.15
C ALA A 418 -20.66 4.75 -8.11
N HIS A 419 -21.67 4.13 -7.53
CA HIS A 419 -23.01 4.71 -7.38
C HIS A 419 -22.99 6.03 -6.62
N ARG A 420 -22.16 6.13 -5.59
CA ARG A 420 -22.03 7.32 -4.77
C ARG A 420 -21.45 8.49 -5.57
N TYR A 421 -20.34 8.28 -6.27
CA TYR A 421 -19.75 9.32 -7.10
C TYR A 421 -20.66 9.75 -8.26
N GLU A 422 -21.38 8.81 -8.87
CA GLU A 422 -22.37 9.10 -9.89
C GLU A 422 -23.53 9.97 -9.36
N SER A 423 -23.99 9.70 -8.15
CA SER A 423 -25.05 10.50 -7.50
C SER A 423 -24.61 11.93 -7.23
N VAL A 424 -23.37 12.12 -6.73
CA VAL A 424 -22.80 13.45 -6.50
C VAL A 424 -22.64 14.21 -7.81
N GLU A 425 -22.13 13.58 -8.85
CA GLU A 425 -21.97 14.18 -10.18
C GLU A 425 -23.32 14.65 -10.74
N LYS A 426 -24.35 13.77 -10.69
CA LYS A 426 -25.71 14.12 -11.14
C LYS A 426 -26.30 15.28 -10.33
N ALA A 427 -26.05 15.33 -9.03
CA ALA A 427 -26.54 16.42 -8.19
C ALA A 427 -25.87 17.76 -8.55
N LEU A 428 -24.56 17.77 -8.74
CA LEU A 428 -23.79 18.95 -9.15
C LEU A 428 -24.23 19.45 -10.54
N GLN A 429 -24.41 18.54 -11.51
CA GLN A 429 -24.88 18.88 -12.84
C GLN A 429 -26.29 19.49 -12.81
N ARG A 430 -27.24 18.90 -12.07
CA ARG A 430 -28.61 19.45 -11.93
C ARG A 430 -28.59 20.82 -11.29
N ALA A 431 -27.82 21.00 -10.21
CA ALA A 431 -27.70 22.29 -9.55
C ALA A 431 -27.07 23.33 -10.50
N GLY A 432 -26.05 22.97 -11.28
CA GLY A 432 -25.45 23.85 -12.28
C GLY A 432 -26.43 24.27 -13.36
N ILE A 433 -27.24 23.33 -13.89
CA ILE A 433 -28.28 23.63 -14.90
C ILE A 433 -29.34 24.57 -14.32
N LEU A 434 -29.82 24.32 -13.08
CA LEU A 434 -30.83 25.17 -12.43
C LEU A 434 -30.32 26.62 -12.23
N LEU A 435 -29.06 26.76 -11.79
CA LEU A 435 -28.43 28.07 -11.64
C LEU A 435 -28.26 28.76 -12.99
N PHE A 436 -27.86 28.05 -14.03
CA PHE A 436 -27.72 28.61 -15.37
C PHE A 436 -29.06 29.11 -15.91
N VAL A 437 -30.14 28.31 -15.80
CA VAL A 437 -31.48 28.71 -16.20
C VAL A 437 -31.94 29.91 -15.37
N GLY A 438 -31.69 29.91 -14.04
CA GLY A 438 -31.98 31.05 -13.18
C GLY A 438 -31.27 32.34 -13.60
N ALA A 439 -29.99 32.25 -13.98
CA ALA A 439 -29.23 33.38 -14.48
C ALA A 439 -29.81 33.93 -15.79
N VAL A 440 -30.18 33.06 -16.73
CA VAL A 440 -30.84 33.50 -17.99
C VAL A 440 -32.16 34.19 -17.72
N VAL A 441 -33.01 33.67 -16.82
CA VAL A 441 -34.26 34.29 -16.44
C VAL A 441 -34.06 35.68 -15.80
N LEU A 442 -33.06 35.80 -14.91
CA LEU A 442 -32.73 37.09 -14.29
C LEU A 442 -32.22 38.11 -15.32
N CYS A 443 -31.35 37.69 -16.26
CA CYS A 443 -30.90 38.57 -17.35
C CYS A 443 -32.05 39.01 -18.26
N LEU A 444 -32.95 38.09 -18.62
CA LEU A 444 -34.14 38.43 -19.42
C LEU A 444 -35.06 39.43 -18.68
N LEU A 445 -35.28 39.23 -17.38
CA LEU A 445 -36.04 40.14 -16.54
C LEU A 445 -35.42 41.56 -16.53
N ASP A 446 -34.10 41.65 -16.44
CA ASP A 446 -33.38 42.93 -16.44
C ASP A 446 -33.50 43.63 -17.80
N VAL A 447 -33.39 42.88 -18.91
CA VAL A 447 -33.62 43.42 -20.28
C VAL A 447 -35.06 43.87 -20.45
N PHE A 448 -36.06 43.06 -20.09
CA PHE A 448 -37.49 43.47 -20.18
C PHE A 448 -37.79 44.70 -19.34
N ARG A 449 -37.21 44.79 -18.14
CA ARG A 449 -37.33 45.97 -17.30
C ARG A 449 -36.73 47.22 -17.95
N ALA A 450 -35.61 47.09 -18.63
CA ALA A 450 -34.97 48.21 -19.33
C ALA A 450 -35.80 48.72 -20.53
N ILE A 451 -36.57 47.84 -21.17
CA ILE A 451 -37.39 48.17 -22.36
C ILE A 451 -38.79 48.68 -21.98
N THR A 452 -39.36 48.28 -20.84
CA THR A 452 -40.72 48.60 -20.40
C THR A 452 -40.74 49.47 -19.14
N PRO A 453 -40.93 50.81 -19.26
CA PRO A 453 -40.92 51.72 -18.11
C PRO A 453 -41.98 51.37 -17.05
N GLU A 454 -43.18 50.95 -17.45
CA GLU A 454 -44.28 50.57 -16.54
C GLU A 454 -43.93 49.36 -15.69
N LEU A 455 -43.20 48.36 -16.25
CA LEU A 455 -42.72 47.20 -15.51
C LEU A 455 -41.60 47.59 -14.52
N SER A 456 -40.75 48.52 -14.91
CA SER A 456 -39.70 49.08 -14.06
C SER A 456 -40.28 49.77 -12.82
N GLU A 457 -41.33 50.59 -12.95
CA GLU A 457 -42.01 51.27 -11.83
C GLU A 457 -42.67 50.25 -10.91
N ARG A 458 -43.39 49.26 -11.45
CA ARG A 458 -44.07 48.25 -10.66
C ARG A 458 -43.05 47.40 -9.88
N MET A 459 -41.96 46.98 -10.51
CA MET A 459 -40.90 46.19 -9.86
C MET A 459 -40.20 47.00 -8.77
N ASN A 460 -39.90 48.27 -8.99
CA ASN A 460 -39.31 49.15 -8.01
C ASN A 460 -40.24 49.37 -6.79
N ALA A 461 -41.58 49.52 -7.01
CA ALA A 461 -42.57 49.60 -5.94
C ALA A 461 -42.63 48.36 -5.05
N HIS A 462 -42.29 47.17 -5.60
CA HIS A 462 -42.21 45.91 -4.86
C HIS A 462 -40.81 45.60 -4.34
N GLY A 463 -39.87 46.54 -4.39
CA GLY A 463 -38.53 46.38 -3.85
C GLY A 463 -37.51 45.67 -4.78
N PHE A 464 -37.90 45.37 -6.03
CA PHE A 464 -37.01 44.81 -7.06
C PHE A 464 -36.33 45.93 -7.87
N SER A 465 -35.48 46.72 -7.21
CA SER A 465 -34.71 47.74 -7.91
C SER A 465 -33.74 47.13 -8.95
N GLY A 466 -33.37 47.90 -9.98
CA GLY A 466 -32.47 47.43 -11.02
C GLY A 466 -31.13 46.92 -10.51
N VAL A 467 -30.60 47.64 -9.55
CA VAL A 467 -29.33 47.23 -8.92
C VAL A 467 -29.47 45.87 -8.23
N ARG A 468 -30.58 45.60 -7.55
CA ARG A 468 -30.81 44.30 -6.90
C ARG A 468 -30.97 43.15 -7.89
N VAL A 469 -31.66 43.37 -9.00
CA VAL A 469 -31.82 42.37 -10.06
C VAL A 469 -30.45 42.08 -10.73
N ALA A 470 -29.71 43.13 -11.07
CA ALA A 470 -28.38 43.02 -11.64
C ALA A 470 -27.40 42.30 -10.68
N THR A 471 -27.49 42.63 -9.38
CA THR A 471 -26.68 41.92 -8.34
C THR A 471 -27.03 40.44 -8.29
N ALA A 472 -28.30 40.06 -8.29
CA ALA A 472 -28.74 38.67 -8.31
C ALA A 472 -28.28 37.95 -9.61
N ALA A 473 -28.39 38.64 -10.75
CA ALA A 473 -27.93 38.15 -12.03
C ALA A 473 -26.41 37.91 -12.10
N ALA A 474 -25.61 38.61 -11.30
CA ALA A 474 -24.15 38.38 -11.16
C ALA A 474 -23.80 37.28 -10.16
N ILE A 475 -24.55 37.15 -9.03
CA ILE A 475 -24.29 36.14 -8.00
C ILE A 475 -24.59 34.72 -8.51
N VAL A 476 -25.70 34.54 -9.26
CA VAL A 476 -26.14 33.21 -9.70
C VAL A 476 -25.10 32.51 -10.60
N PRO A 477 -24.49 33.17 -11.61
CA PRO A 477 -23.37 32.59 -12.36
C PRO A 477 -22.13 32.29 -11.50
N ALA A 478 -21.81 33.15 -10.52
CA ALA A 478 -20.70 32.93 -9.61
C ALA A 478 -20.89 31.65 -8.79
N LEU A 479 -22.11 31.38 -8.29
CA LEU A 479 -22.48 30.11 -7.66
C LEU A 479 -22.32 28.93 -8.63
N GLY A 480 -22.75 29.09 -9.88
CA GLY A 480 -22.58 28.07 -10.93
C GLY A 480 -21.12 27.75 -11.20
N ALA A 481 -20.27 28.77 -11.30
CA ALA A 481 -18.83 28.61 -11.48
C ALA A 481 -18.17 27.89 -10.29
N ALA A 482 -18.58 28.23 -9.04
CA ALA A 482 -18.06 27.53 -7.86
C ALA A 482 -18.47 26.05 -7.82
N LEU A 483 -19.72 25.69 -8.21
CA LEU A 483 -20.15 24.30 -8.33
C LEU A 483 -19.39 23.55 -9.46
N ALA A 484 -19.16 24.20 -10.59
CA ALA A 484 -18.36 23.65 -11.66
C ALA A 484 -16.90 23.41 -11.23
N GLY A 485 -16.32 24.33 -10.46
CA GLY A 485 -15.00 24.17 -9.84
C GLY A 485 -14.94 22.98 -8.88
N LEU A 486 -15.96 22.78 -8.04
CA LEU A 486 -16.06 21.62 -7.15
C LEU A 486 -16.18 20.31 -7.93
N ALA A 487 -16.95 20.29 -9.03
CA ALA A 487 -17.12 19.11 -9.88
C ALA A 487 -15.80 18.76 -10.61
N ALA A 488 -15.12 19.78 -11.16
CA ALA A 488 -13.85 19.63 -11.86
C ALA A 488 -12.72 19.13 -10.93
N GLN A 489 -12.66 19.68 -9.72
CA GLN A 489 -11.67 19.31 -8.72
C GLN A 489 -11.93 17.91 -8.12
N GLY A 490 -13.21 17.51 -7.99
CA GLY A 490 -13.61 16.22 -7.45
C GLY A 490 -13.46 15.06 -8.41
N GLU A 491 -13.36 15.32 -9.72
CA GLU A 491 -13.28 14.30 -10.80
C GLU A 491 -14.31 13.14 -10.64
N TYR A 492 -15.48 13.43 -10.07
CA TYR A 492 -16.47 12.43 -9.65
C TYR A 492 -16.87 11.44 -10.74
N LYS A 493 -17.08 11.95 -11.98
CA LYS A 493 -17.42 11.12 -13.13
C LYS A 493 -16.34 10.10 -13.47
N ARG A 494 -15.06 10.50 -13.38
CA ARG A 494 -13.92 9.63 -13.63
C ARG A 494 -13.78 8.57 -12.54
N LEU A 495 -13.95 8.99 -11.29
CA LEU A 495 -13.92 8.10 -10.13
C LEU A 495 -15.04 7.06 -10.18
N ALA A 496 -16.27 7.46 -10.56
CA ALA A 496 -17.40 6.57 -10.72
C ALA A 496 -17.13 5.47 -11.77
N LYS A 497 -16.70 5.88 -12.97
CA LYS A 497 -16.38 4.92 -14.06
C LYS A 497 -15.27 3.94 -13.68
N ARG A 498 -14.26 4.43 -12.97
CA ARG A 498 -13.15 3.59 -12.52
C ARG A 498 -13.58 2.57 -11.48
N ALA A 499 -14.33 3.01 -10.46
CA ALA A 499 -14.87 2.11 -9.44
C ALA A 499 -15.79 1.05 -10.06
N GLU A 500 -16.58 1.41 -11.07
CA GLU A 500 -17.40 0.46 -11.85
C GLU A 500 -16.55 -0.55 -12.60
N ALA A 501 -15.50 -0.11 -13.32
CA ALA A 501 -14.59 -0.99 -14.04
C ALA A 501 -13.90 -1.97 -13.08
N MET A 502 -13.41 -1.48 -11.93
CA MET A 502 -12.79 -2.30 -10.91
C MET A 502 -13.76 -3.34 -10.32
N SER A 503 -15.02 -2.94 -10.04
CA SER A 503 -16.05 -3.89 -9.58
C SER A 503 -16.23 -5.04 -10.57
N LYS A 504 -16.32 -4.74 -11.87
CA LYS A 504 -16.44 -5.75 -12.94
C LYS A 504 -15.23 -6.68 -13.00
N THR A 505 -14.01 -6.13 -12.92
CA THR A 505 -12.78 -6.95 -12.90
C THR A 505 -12.77 -7.89 -11.69
N LEU A 506 -13.16 -7.42 -10.52
CA LEU A 506 -13.25 -8.25 -9.31
C LEU A 506 -14.34 -9.34 -9.44
N GLU A 507 -15.48 -9.02 -10.07
CA GLU A 507 -16.53 -10.00 -10.34
C GLU A 507 -16.05 -11.10 -11.30
N HIS A 508 -15.27 -10.76 -12.33
CA HIS A 508 -14.65 -11.74 -13.22
C HIS A 508 -13.66 -12.65 -12.48
N LEU A 509 -12.79 -12.09 -11.61
CA LEU A 509 -11.89 -12.89 -10.77
C LEU A 509 -12.66 -13.83 -9.83
N LEU A 510 -13.82 -13.39 -9.30
CA LEU A 510 -14.67 -14.23 -8.45
C LEU A 510 -15.29 -15.39 -9.24
N VAL A 511 -15.72 -15.15 -10.46
CA VAL A 511 -16.25 -16.19 -11.36
C VAL A 511 -15.15 -17.21 -11.69
N ASP A 512 -13.95 -16.72 -12.02
CA ASP A 512 -12.81 -17.58 -12.31
C ASP A 512 -12.44 -18.45 -11.10
N LEU A 513 -12.31 -17.88 -9.91
CA LEU A 513 -12.06 -18.64 -8.68
C LEU A 513 -13.12 -19.74 -8.45
N ARG A 514 -14.41 -19.43 -8.67
CA ARG A 514 -15.52 -20.36 -8.48
C ARG A 514 -15.60 -21.45 -9.55
N SER A 515 -15.01 -21.22 -10.72
CA SER A 515 -14.94 -22.23 -11.79
C SER A 515 -14.05 -23.42 -11.39
N HIS A 516 -13.13 -23.22 -10.46
CA HIS A 516 -12.22 -24.25 -9.95
C HIS A 516 -12.84 -24.95 -8.73
N ALA A 517 -13.50 -26.07 -8.93
CA ALA A 517 -14.12 -26.85 -7.84
C ALA A 517 -13.12 -27.29 -6.75
N LYS A 518 -11.87 -27.57 -7.14
CA LYS A 518 -10.74 -27.90 -6.24
C LYS A 518 -9.50 -27.14 -6.73
N PRO A 519 -9.31 -25.88 -6.30
CA PRO A 519 -8.17 -25.10 -6.75
C PRO A 519 -6.87 -25.67 -6.17
N SER A 520 -5.83 -25.74 -6.99
CA SER A 520 -4.47 -26.05 -6.54
C SER A 520 -3.84 -24.85 -5.84
N LEU A 521 -2.76 -25.07 -5.10
CA LEU A 521 -1.98 -23.98 -4.50
C LEU A 521 -1.56 -22.95 -5.57
N ARG A 522 -1.04 -23.41 -6.71
CA ARG A 522 -0.64 -22.55 -7.83
C ARG A 522 -1.81 -21.70 -8.38
N THR A 523 -3.00 -22.29 -8.50
CA THR A 523 -4.20 -21.56 -8.92
C THR A 523 -4.52 -20.44 -7.94
N LEU A 524 -4.50 -20.73 -6.63
CA LEU A 524 -4.75 -19.72 -5.59
C LEU A 524 -3.67 -18.64 -5.55
N GLN A 525 -2.40 -19.01 -5.73
CA GLN A 525 -1.29 -18.08 -5.83
C GLN A 525 -1.47 -17.11 -7.01
N THR A 526 -1.78 -17.65 -8.21
CA THR A 526 -2.01 -16.83 -9.41
C THR A 526 -3.18 -15.87 -9.23
N LEU A 527 -4.33 -16.35 -8.75
CA LEU A 527 -5.52 -15.51 -8.53
C LEU A 527 -5.30 -14.47 -7.43
N SER A 528 -4.56 -14.82 -6.38
CA SER A 528 -4.18 -13.88 -5.32
C SER A 528 -3.24 -12.79 -5.82
N ALA A 529 -2.26 -13.14 -6.66
CA ALA A 529 -1.36 -12.17 -7.28
C ALA A 529 -2.12 -11.22 -8.21
N GLN A 530 -3.04 -11.73 -9.03
CA GLN A 530 -3.90 -10.91 -9.89
C GLN A 530 -4.79 -9.97 -9.05
N LEU A 531 -5.40 -10.47 -7.97
CA LEU A 531 -6.16 -9.62 -7.05
C LEU A 531 -5.29 -8.51 -6.45
N ALA A 532 -4.09 -8.84 -6.00
CA ALA A 532 -3.16 -7.86 -5.43
C ALA A 532 -2.73 -6.81 -6.47
N GLU A 533 -2.52 -7.20 -7.72
CA GLU A 533 -2.23 -6.28 -8.82
C GLU A 533 -3.41 -5.33 -9.06
N VAL A 534 -4.63 -5.84 -9.14
CA VAL A 534 -5.85 -5.01 -9.29
C VAL A 534 -5.99 -4.01 -8.15
N LEU A 535 -5.80 -4.43 -6.90
CA LEU A 535 -5.93 -3.57 -5.72
C LEU A 535 -4.80 -2.52 -5.63
N THR A 536 -3.58 -2.87 -6.02
CA THR A 536 -2.42 -1.96 -5.92
C THR A 536 -2.30 -1.04 -7.12
N SER A 537 -2.71 -1.46 -8.34
CA SER A 537 -2.70 -0.62 -9.55
C SER A 537 -3.60 0.62 -9.39
N GLU A 538 -4.72 0.49 -8.70
CA GLU A 538 -5.59 1.63 -8.37
C GLU A 538 -4.81 2.77 -7.69
N VAL A 539 -4.01 2.42 -6.70
CA VAL A 539 -3.26 3.41 -5.94
C VAL A 539 -2.08 3.98 -6.73
N GLN A 540 -1.43 3.15 -7.56
CA GLN A 540 -0.31 3.59 -8.40
C GLN A 540 -0.76 4.61 -9.46
N GLU A 541 -1.88 4.36 -10.14
CA GLU A 541 -2.44 5.33 -11.08
C GLU A 541 -2.87 6.63 -10.39
N TRP A 542 -3.44 6.54 -9.18
CA TRP A 542 -3.71 7.70 -8.36
C TRP A 542 -2.45 8.51 -8.04
N GLN A 543 -1.35 7.85 -7.73
CA GLN A 543 -0.08 8.52 -7.49
C GLN A 543 0.38 9.31 -8.71
N VAL A 544 0.24 8.75 -9.92
CA VAL A 544 0.62 9.43 -11.17
C VAL A 544 -0.30 10.61 -11.46
N LEU A 545 -1.62 10.43 -11.34
CA LEU A 545 -2.61 11.46 -11.65
C LEU A 545 -2.56 12.65 -10.69
N VAL A 546 -2.31 12.37 -9.45
CA VAL A 546 -2.33 13.35 -8.38
C VAL A 546 -0.99 14.07 -8.24
N ALA A 547 0.13 13.38 -8.51
CA ALA A 547 1.43 14.03 -8.59
C ALA A 547 1.48 15.09 -9.70
N SER A 548 0.66 14.93 -10.74
CA SER A 548 0.56 15.88 -11.84
C SER A 548 -0.33 17.09 -11.56
N LYS A 549 -1.16 17.06 -10.51
CA LYS A 549 -2.09 18.17 -10.15
C LYS A 549 -1.96 18.54 -8.67
N PRO A 550 -0.97 19.34 -8.30
CA PRO A 550 -0.98 19.94 -6.95
C PRO A 550 -2.26 20.78 -6.77
N PRO A 551 -2.78 20.93 -5.54
CA PRO A 551 -3.93 21.80 -5.29
C PRO A 551 -3.59 23.22 -5.76
N THR A 552 -4.19 23.63 -6.88
CA THR A 552 -4.05 24.96 -7.44
C THR A 552 -5.05 25.89 -6.76
N LEU A 553 -4.65 27.15 -6.59
CA LEU A 553 -5.59 28.22 -6.20
C LEU A 553 -6.72 28.26 -7.24
N PRO A 554 -7.99 28.47 -6.82
CA PRO A 554 -9.08 28.68 -7.75
C PRO A 554 -8.77 29.95 -8.57
N THR A 555 -8.50 29.73 -9.86
CA THR A 555 -8.29 30.83 -10.84
C THR A 555 -9.62 31.21 -11.45
#